data_18fbba612dbb19d47b931215b1f8aa84
#
_entry.id   18fbba612dbb19d47b931215b1f8aa84
#
_cell.length_a   1.000
_cell.length_b   1.000
_cell.length_c   1.000
_cell.angle_alpha   90.00
_cell.angle_beta   90.00
_cell.angle_gamma   90.00
#
_symmetry.space_group_name_H-M   'P 1'
#
loop_
_entity.id
_entity.type
_entity.pdbx_description
1 polymer ?
#
loop_
_entity_poly.entity_id
_entity_poly.type
_entity_poly.pdbx_seq_one_letter_code
_entity_poly.pdbx_strand_id
1 'polypeptide(L)'
;LFNLPPGDWAAGERGLACLPQRQGEFVASVEQALDYAMVLDCSRVHCLAGLRPAGVGEAELEETYVANLRFAADRFATIGATVMIEPINSRIDMPGYWLDDIDKGFRLLAAVDRSNVKMQYDIYHAQVIAGDLARTLEANIERIGHIQIADNPGRHEPGTGEINYPFLFDLLDRLGYNGWVGCEYRPLTTTEAGLGWMPK
;
A
#
# COMPACT_ATOMS: atom_id res chain seq x y z
N LEU A 1 2.33 2.91 -10.73
CA LEU A 1 2.58 3.11 -9.30
C LEU A 1 4.07 3.05 -9.01
N PHE A 2 4.58 3.92 -8.13
CA PHE A 2 5.91 3.85 -7.54
C PHE A 2 5.87 4.38 -6.10
N ASN A 3 6.93 4.12 -5.32
CA ASN A 3 7.00 4.55 -3.92
C ASN A 3 7.63 5.95 -3.81
N LEU A 4 7.16 6.77 -2.84
CA LEU A 4 7.94 7.90 -2.37
C LEU A 4 9.31 7.41 -1.87
N PRO A 5 10.35 8.26 -1.93
CA PRO A 5 11.62 7.93 -1.29
C PRO A 5 11.41 7.50 0.17
N PRO A 6 11.81 6.27 0.53
CA PRO A 6 11.48 5.69 1.83
C PRO A 6 12.50 6.02 2.95
N GLY A 7 13.41 6.92 2.69
CA GLY A 7 14.63 7.11 3.47
C GLY A 7 15.76 6.19 3.01
N ASP A 8 16.73 5.92 3.87
CA ASP A 8 17.86 5.01 3.56
C ASP A 8 17.45 3.55 3.69
N TRP A 9 17.00 2.96 2.57
CA TRP A 9 16.58 1.56 2.52
C TRP A 9 17.69 0.58 2.90
N ALA A 10 18.94 0.90 2.56
CA ALA A 10 20.09 0.04 2.87
C ALA A 10 20.41 0.05 4.38
N ALA A 11 20.16 1.18 5.05
CA ALA A 11 20.24 1.28 6.51
C ALA A 11 19.02 0.69 7.24
N GLY A 12 18.04 0.15 6.52
CA GLY A 12 16.87 -0.48 7.12
C GLY A 12 15.64 0.41 7.25
N GLU A 13 15.66 1.64 6.73
CA GLU A 13 14.48 2.50 6.75
C GLU A 13 13.38 1.98 5.80
N ARG A 14 12.12 2.21 6.16
CA ARG A 14 10.95 1.65 5.45
C ARG A 14 9.83 2.67 5.26
N GLY A 15 10.17 3.94 5.12
CA GLY A 15 9.24 5.05 4.99
C GLY A 15 9.45 6.13 6.05
N LEU A 16 8.92 7.31 5.80
CA LEU A 16 9.12 8.50 6.62
C LEU A 16 7.80 9.08 7.17
N ALA A 17 6.66 8.59 6.67
CA ALA A 17 5.41 9.32 6.83
C ALA A 17 4.88 9.34 8.26
N CYS A 18 5.20 8.35 9.11
CA CYS A 18 4.79 8.34 10.51
C CYS A 18 5.83 8.94 11.48
N LEU A 19 6.97 9.46 11.00
CA LEU A 19 8.10 9.85 11.83
C LEU A 19 8.07 11.34 12.18
N PRO A 20 7.73 11.75 13.45
CA PRO A 20 7.58 13.15 13.81
C PRO A 20 8.86 13.98 13.62
N GLN A 21 10.03 13.39 13.90
CA GLN A 21 11.31 14.09 13.79
C GLN A 21 11.82 14.24 12.36
N ARG A 22 11.14 13.62 11.36
CA ARG A 22 11.60 13.59 9.97
C ARG A 22 10.61 14.23 8.98
N GLN A 23 9.72 15.08 9.46
CA GLN A 23 8.73 15.75 8.60
C GLN A 23 9.36 16.59 7.48
N GLY A 24 10.49 17.25 7.73
CA GLY A 24 11.20 18.00 6.67
C GLY A 24 11.73 17.11 5.55
N GLU A 25 12.23 15.93 5.88
CA GLU A 25 12.67 14.94 4.89
C GLU A 25 11.46 14.33 4.15
N PHE A 26 10.36 14.10 4.85
CA PHE A 26 9.12 13.66 4.22
C PHE A 26 8.62 14.68 3.18
N VAL A 27 8.59 15.96 3.52
CA VAL A 27 8.24 17.04 2.58
C VAL A 27 9.15 17.01 1.35
N ALA A 28 10.47 16.91 1.53
CA ALA A 28 11.41 16.82 0.42
C ALA A 28 11.17 15.57 -0.46
N SER A 29 10.83 14.44 0.16
CA SER A 29 10.52 13.19 -0.56
C SER A 29 9.25 13.33 -1.41
N VAL A 30 8.24 14.04 -0.92
CA VAL A 30 7.01 14.33 -1.67
C VAL A 30 7.30 15.20 -2.88
N GLU A 31 8.08 16.27 -2.74
CA GLU A 31 8.43 17.16 -3.87
C GLU A 31 9.23 16.39 -4.93
N GLN A 32 10.22 15.60 -4.52
CA GLN A 32 10.97 14.76 -5.44
C GLN A 32 10.07 13.77 -6.19
N ALA A 33 9.16 13.10 -5.48
CA ALA A 33 8.23 12.15 -6.10
C ALA A 33 7.23 12.84 -7.03
N LEU A 34 6.85 14.08 -6.75
CA LEU A 34 5.99 14.88 -7.63
C LEU A 34 6.67 15.11 -9.00
N ASP A 35 7.96 15.46 -9.00
CA ASP A 35 8.74 15.62 -10.22
C ASP A 35 8.80 14.30 -11.03
N TYR A 36 9.05 13.18 -10.35
CA TYR A 36 9.05 11.87 -11.01
C TYR A 36 7.67 11.50 -11.54
N ALA A 37 6.60 11.76 -10.80
CA ALA A 37 5.23 11.45 -11.23
C ALA A 37 4.88 12.19 -12.54
N MET A 38 5.27 13.45 -12.65
CA MET A 38 5.07 14.25 -13.87
C MET A 38 5.86 13.70 -15.07
N VAL A 39 7.14 13.35 -14.87
CA VAL A 39 7.99 12.83 -15.95
C VAL A 39 7.54 11.44 -16.41
N LEU A 40 7.08 10.60 -15.49
CA LEU A 40 6.65 9.22 -15.77
C LEU A 40 5.16 9.13 -16.19
N ASP A 41 4.43 10.24 -16.18
CA ASP A 41 2.97 10.26 -16.34
C ASP A 41 2.27 9.24 -15.40
N CYS A 42 2.74 9.19 -14.14
CA CYS A 42 2.29 8.21 -13.18
C CYS A 42 1.31 8.82 -12.17
N SER A 43 0.07 8.40 -12.24
CA SER A 43 -1.03 8.94 -11.44
C SER A 43 -1.21 8.29 -10.06
N ARG A 44 -0.32 7.38 -9.64
CA ARG A 44 -0.40 6.70 -8.34
C ARG A 44 0.97 6.64 -7.67
N VAL A 45 1.03 7.10 -6.42
CA VAL A 45 2.28 7.14 -5.65
C VAL A 45 2.03 6.52 -4.27
N HIS A 46 2.80 5.51 -3.90
CA HIS A 46 2.68 4.85 -2.60
C HIS A 46 3.51 5.58 -1.54
N CYS A 47 2.88 5.88 -0.42
CA CYS A 47 3.46 6.56 0.72
C CYS A 47 3.72 5.55 1.86
N LEU A 48 4.93 5.03 1.94
CA LEU A 48 5.35 4.11 2.99
C LEU A 48 5.28 4.79 4.37
N ALA A 49 4.61 4.13 5.32
CA ALA A 49 4.41 4.67 6.67
C ALA A 49 5.72 4.83 7.44
N GLY A 50 6.54 3.81 7.44
CA GLY A 50 7.78 3.75 8.22
C GLY A 50 7.74 2.72 9.34
N LEU A 51 8.89 2.47 9.93
CA LEU A 51 9.00 1.65 11.13
C LEU A 51 8.59 2.45 12.37
N ARG A 52 7.99 1.78 13.35
CA ARG A 52 7.65 2.39 14.65
C ARG A 52 8.93 2.81 15.38
N PRO A 53 9.15 4.11 15.62
CA PRO A 53 10.31 4.56 16.38
C PRO A 53 10.13 4.26 17.88
N ALA A 54 11.23 4.00 18.57
CA ALA A 54 11.20 3.80 20.02
C ALA A 54 10.83 5.11 20.74
N GLY A 55 10.00 4.99 21.78
CA GLY A 55 9.68 6.11 22.68
C GLY A 55 8.65 7.11 22.16
N VAL A 56 8.08 6.91 20.97
CA VAL A 56 7.01 7.75 20.42
C VAL A 56 5.65 7.07 20.62
N GLY A 57 4.69 7.84 21.13
CA GLY A 57 3.33 7.34 21.40
C GLY A 57 2.51 7.15 20.13
N GLU A 58 1.52 6.23 20.18
CA GLU A 58 0.66 5.95 19.03
C GLU A 58 -0.08 7.19 18.52
N ALA A 59 -0.62 8.01 19.42
CA ALA A 59 -1.36 9.22 19.05
C ALA A 59 -0.48 10.21 18.28
N GLU A 60 0.79 10.38 18.67
CA GLU A 60 1.74 11.27 18.00
C GLU A 60 2.09 10.73 16.59
N LEU A 61 2.24 9.41 16.45
CA LEU A 61 2.48 8.77 15.15
C LEU A 61 1.28 8.94 14.22
N GLU A 62 0.06 8.73 14.73
CA GLU A 62 -1.18 8.91 13.95
C GLU A 62 -1.36 10.38 13.52
N GLU A 63 -1.17 11.34 14.44
CA GLU A 63 -1.25 12.76 14.12
C GLU A 63 -0.24 13.18 13.05
N THR A 64 1.01 12.74 13.20
CA THR A 64 2.08 13.00 12.23
C THR A 64 1.75 12.40 10.87
N TYR A 65 1.32 11.14 10.84
CA TYR A 65 0.99 10.45 9.60
C TYR A 65 -0.17 11.11 8.86
N VAL A 66 -1.23 11.46 9.58
CA VAL A 66 -2.39 12.16 9.00
C VAL A 66 -2.00 13.53 8.44
N ALA A 67 -1.18 14.30 9.16
CA ALA A 67 -0.71 15.62 8.71
C ALA A 67 0.16 15.47 7.44
N ASN A 68 1.09 14.52 7.43
CA ASN A 68 1.96 14.23 6.30
C ASN A 68 1.17 13.75 5.07
N LEU A 69 0.19 12.88 5.25
CA LEU A 69 -0.67 12.42 4.15
C LEU A 69 -1.53 13.56 3.58
N ARG A 70 -2.04 14.46 4.40
CA ARG A 70 -2.77 15.66 3.93
C ARG A 70 -1.87 16.52 3.05
N PHE A 71 -0.64 16.78 3.52
CA PHE A 71 0.34 17.53 2.73
C PHE A 71 0.61 16.83 1.38
N ALA A 72 0.93 15.54 1.39
CA ALA A 72 1.17 14.77 0.17
C ALA A 72 -0.06 14.80 -0.76
N ALA A 73 -1.26 14.59 -0.24
CA ALA A 73 -2.49 14.63 -1.00
C ALA A 73 -2.71 15.97 -1.69
N ASP A 74 -2.54 17.08 -0.95
CA ASP A 74 -2.70 18.43 -1.50
C ASP A 74 -1.66 18.73 -2.59
N ARG A 75 -0.42 18.22 -2.46
CA ARG A 75 0.62 18.34 -3.49
C ARG A 75 0.30 17.52 -4.73
N PHE A 76 -0.03 16.23 -4.58
CA PHE A 76 -0.33 15.35 -5.71
C PHE A 76 -1.67 15.68 -6.40
N ALA A 77 -2.60 16.34 -5.73
CA ALA A 77 -3.81 16.87 -6.35
C ALA A 77 -3.52 17.85 -7.49
N THR A 78 -2.41 18.60 -7.43
CA THR A 78 -2.02 19.56 -8.48
C THR A 78 -1.76 18.93 -9.84
N ILE A 79 -1.48 17.63 -9.87
CA ILE A 79 -1.25 16.85 -11.10
C ILE A 79 -2.31 15.74 -11.29
N GLY A 80 -3.38 15.75 -10.50
CA GLY A 80 -4.44 14.72 -10.57
C GLY A 80 -4.00 13.33 -10.10
N ALA A 81 -2.92 13.23 -9.32
CA ALA A 81 -2.43 11.95 -8.83
C ALA A 81 -3.01 11.57 -7.47
N THR A 82 -3.04 10.28 -7.20
CA THR A 82 -3.56 9.66 -5.97
C THR A 82 -2.41 9.13 -5.12
N VAL A 83 -2.46 9.45 -3.83
CA VAL A 83 -1.55 8.89 -2.82
C VAL A 83 -2.12 7.58 -2.31
N MET A 84 -1.31 6.55 -2.30
CA MET A 84 -1.66 5.22 -1.77
C MET A 84 -1.04 5.01 -0.39
N ILE A 85 -1.78 4.40 0.52
CA ILE A 85 -1.26 3.87 1.78
C ILE A 85 -1.46 2.37 1.82
N GLU A 86 -0.54 1.66 2.44
CA GLU A 86 -0.55 0.19 2.46
C GLU A 86 -0.27 -0.36 3.86
N PRO A 87 -1.18 -1.14 4.43
CA PRO A 87 -0.87 -1.99 5.56
C PRO A 87 0.02 -3.17 5.13
N ILE A 88 1.25 -3.18 5.64
CA ILE A 88 2.23 -4.21 5.33
C ILE A 88 2.41 -5.12 6.55
N ASN A 89 2.40 -6.44 6.36
CA ASN A 89 2.52 -7.36 7.47
C ASN A 89 3.88 -7.24 8.18
N SER A 90 3.83 -7.08 9.49
CA SER A 90 5.01 -7.00 10.37
C SER A 90 5.48 -8.38 10.86
N ARG A 91 4.72 -9.45 10.56
CA ARG A 91 5.00 -10.81 11.03
C ARG A 91 6.13 -11.48 10.27
N ILE A 92 6.21 -11.23 8.94
CA ILE A 92 7.09 -11.94 8.03
C ILE A 92 7.94 -10.95 7.22
N ASP A 93 7.30 -10.00 6.51
CA ASP A 93 7.98 -9.22 5.50
C ASP A 93 8.65 -7.96 6.03
N MET A 94 8.00 -7.25 6.98
CA MET A 94 8.50 -5.95 7.44
C MET A 94 8.37 -5.79 8.97
N PRO A 95 9.18 -6.51 9.77
CA PRO A 95 9.14 -6.41 11.22
C PRO A 95 9.25 -4.97 11.72
N GLY A 96 8.32 -4.57 12.59
CA GLY A 96 8.25 -3.22 13.15
C GLY A 96 7.59 -2.17 12.27
N TYR A 97 7.06 -2.53 11.09
CA TYR A 97 6.29 -1.60 10.27
C TYR A 97 5.08 -1.07 11.04
N TRP A 98 4.90 0.27 11.04
CA TRP A 98 3.92 0.90 11.91
C TRP A 98 2.47 0.71 11.44
N LEU A 99 2.24 0.72 10.13
CA LEU A 99 0.92 0.48 9.55
C LEU A 99 0.79 -1.00 9.16
N ASP A 100 0.55 -1.86 10.13
CA ASP A 100 0.45 -3.31 9.98
C ASP A 100 -0.94 -3.88 10.32
N ASP A 101 -1.96 -3.03 10.24
CA ASP A 101 -3.36 -3.36 10.55
C ASP A 101 -4.28 -2.76 9.49
N ILE A 102 -5.17 -3.59 8.94
CA ILE A 102 -6.08 -3.21 7.83
C ILE A 102 -7.12 -2.19 8.30
N ASP A 103 -7.75 -2.43 9.45
CA ASP A 103 -8.78 -1.54 9.97
C ASP A 103 -8.19 -0.19 10.37
N LYS A 104 -6.99 -0.18 10.93
CA LYS A 104 -6.21 1.04 11.19
C LYS A 104 -5.99 1.82 9.88
N GLY A 105 -5.61 1.15 8.80
CA GLY A 105 -5.44 1.78 7.50
C GLY A 105 -6.72 2.50 7.04
N PHE A 106 -7.88 1.85 7.12
CA PHE A 106 -9.14 2.45 6.77
C PHE A 106 -9.58 3.58 7.72
N ARG A 107 -9.27 3.49 9.02
CA ARG A 107 -9.50 4.60 9.97
C ARG A 107 -8.64 5.82 9.63
N LEU A 108 -7.38 5.60 9.29
CA LEU A 108 -6.46 6.68 8.89
C LEU A 108 -6.91 7.36 7.59
N LEU A 109 -7.39 6.61 6.59
CA LEU A 109 -8.00 7.20 5.38
C LEU A 109 -9.16 8.14 5.73
N ALA A 110 -10.03 7.73 6.66
CA ALA A 110 -11.13 8.58 7.11
C ALA A 110 -10.62 9.82 7.86
N ALA A 111 -9.58 9.68 8.68
CA ALA A 111 -8.98 10.80 9.40
C ALA A 111 -8.26 11.79 8.48
N VAL A 112 -7.62 11.32 7.42
CA VAL A 112 -6.97 12.18 6.40
C VAL A 112 -7.99 13.05 5.67
N ASP A 113 -9.15 12.52 5.37
CA ASP A 113 -10.25 13.22 4.70
C ASP A 113 -9.80 13.94 3.41
N ARG A 114 -9.23 13.18 2.49
CA ARG A 114 -8.83 13.61 1.15
C ARG A 114 -9.25 12.55 0.12
N SER A 115 -10.00 12.96 -0.90
CA SER A 115 -10.54 12.05 -1.92
C SER A 115 -9.46 11.36 -2.77
N ASN A 116 -8.28 11.99 -2.88
CA ASN A 116 -7.12 11.46 -3.58
C ASN A 116 -6.13 10.71 -2.67
N VAL A 117 -6.57 10.25 -1.50
CA VAL A 117 -5.83 9.27 -0.69
C VAL A 117 -6.64 7.98 -0.64
N LYS A 118 -6.06 6.87 -1.08
CA LYS A 118 -6.72 5.58 -1.23
C LYS A 118 -5.86 4.46 -0.63
N MET A 119 -6.51 3.33 -0.37
CA MET A 119 -5.80 2.12 0.04
C MET A 119 -5.12 1.45 -1.16
N GLN A 120 -3.86 1.10 -1.01
CA GLN A 120 -3.22 0.00 -1.73
C GLN A 120 -3.49 -1.25 -0.92
N TYR A 121 -4.34 -2.12 -1.47
CA TYR A 121 -4.76 -3.33 -0.81
C TYR A 121 -3.98 -4.51 -1.39
N ASP A 122 -2.88 -4.88 -0.74
CA ASP A 122 -2.15 -6.09 -1.08
C ASP A 122 -2.85 -7.29 -0.42
N ILE A 123 -3.40 -8.17 -1.26
CA ILE A 123 -4.15 -9.35 -0.83
C ILE A 123 -3.27 -10.30 0.00
N TYR A 124 -1.99 -10.44 -0.34
CA TYR A 124 -1.06 -11.25 0.44
C TYR A 124 -0.83 -10.67 1.84
N HIS A 125 -0.53 -9.37 1.94
CA HIS A 125 -0.37 -8.74 3.24
C HIS A 125 -1.66 -8.81 4.07
N ALA A 126 -2.80 -8.55 3.45
CA ALA A 126 -4.10 -8.64 4.11
C ALA A 126 -4.40 -10.06 4.63
N GLN A 127 -4.06 -11.11 3.85
CA GLN A 127 -4.20 -12.49 4.29
C GLN A 127 -3.34 -12.78 5.52
N VAL A 128 -2.08 -12.36 5.52
CA VAL A 128 -1.17 -12.56 6.67
C VAL A 128 -1.62 -11.78 7.91
N ILE A 129 -2.15 -10.57 7.73
CA ILE A 129 -2.56 -9.69 8.84
C ILE A 129 -3.85 -10.18 9.49
N ALA A 130 -4.92 -10.34 8.70
CA ALA A 130 -6.27 -10.49 9.21
C ALA A 130 -7.10 -11.60 8.52
N GLY A 131 -6.78 -11.95 7.26
CA GLY A 131 -7.66 -12.79 6.46
C GLY A 131 -8.96 -12.08 6.10
N ASP A 132 -10.07 -12.82 5.96
CA ASP A 132 -11.42 -12.31 5.62
C ASP A 132 -11.44 -11.35 4.41
N LEU A 133 -10.68 -11.72 3.39
CA LEU A 133 -10.39 -10.88 2.21
C LEU A 133 -11.67 -10.44 1.50
N ALA A 134 -12.62 -11.36 1.31
CA ALA A 134 -13.84 -11.09 0.55
C ALA A 134 -14.70 -10.00 1.20
N ARG A 135 -15.00 -10.11 2.51
CA ARG A 135 -15.81 -9.11 3.21
C ARG A 135 -15.10 -7.77 3.30
N THR A 136 -13.77 -7.78 3.47
CA THR A 136 -12.98 -6.55 3.49
C THR A 136 -13.06 -5.83 2.14
N LEU A 137 -12.95 -6.54 1.03
CA LEU A 137 -13.12 -5.99 -0.32
C LEU A 137 -14.54 -5.45 -0.54
N GLU A 138 -15.57 -6.24 -0.21
CA GLU A 138 -16.97 -5.84 -0.34
C GLU A 138 -17.29 -4.54 0.43
N ALA A 139 -16.79 -4.43 1.65
CA ALA A 139 -17.04 -3.27 2.50
C ALA A 139 -16.28 -2.00 2.09
N ASN A 140 -15.17 -2.13 1.36
CA ASN A 140 -14.23 -1.01 1.18
C ASN A 140 -13.80 -0.75 -0.28
N ILE A 141 -14.39 -1.39 -1.27
CA ILE A 141 -13.91 -1.32 -2.66
C ILE A 141 -13.77 0.12 -3.18
N GLU A 142 -14.68 1.02 -2.82
CA GLU A 142 -14.66 2.44 -3.19
C GLU A 142 -13.47 3.22 -2.61
N ARG A 143 -12.85 2.67 -1.56
CA ARG A 143 -11.71 3.28 -0.86
C ARG A 143 -10.38 2.68 -1.29
N ILE A 144 -10.41 1.63 -2.12
CA ILE A 144 -9.25 0.94 -2.66
C ILE A 144 -8.90 1.55 -4.01
N GLY A 145 -7.69 2.05 -4.15
CA GLY A 145 -7.19 2.67 -5.39
C GLY A 145 -6.22 1.80 -6.19
N HIS A 146 -5.69 0.76 -5.55
CA HIS A 146 -4.80 -0.21 -6.17
C HIS A 146 -4.88 -1.54 -5.41
N ILE A 147 -4.83 -2.64 -6.15
CA ILE A 147 -4.76 -4.00 -5.57
C ILE A 147 -3.43 -4.62 -5.96
N GLN A 148 -2.83 -5.37 -5.03
CA GLN A 148 -1.66 -6.20 -5.32
C GLN A 148 -1.94 -7.64 -4.95
N ILE A 149 -1.24 -8.56 -5.63
CA ILE A 149 -1.42 -10.00 -5.48
C ILE A 149 -0.10 -10.74 -5.33
N ALA A 150 -0.08 -11.66 -4.39
CA ALA A 150 0.87 -12.76 -4.24
C ALA A 150 0.19 -13.86 -3.42
N ASP A 151 0.58 -15.12 -3.59
CA ASP A 151 -0.04 -16.21 -2.82
C ASP A 151 0.66 -16.44 -1.49
N ASN A 152 -0.10 -16.84 -0.49
CA ASN A 152 0.39 -17.15 0.85
C ASN A 152 0.50 -18.69 1.02
N PRO A 153 1.57 -19.23 1.65
CA PRO A 153 2.60 -18.52 2.44
C PRO A 153 3.88 -18.12 1.68
N GLY A 154 4.10 -18.58 0.46
CA GLY A 154 5.39 -18.45 -0.23
C GLY A 154 5.64 -17.08 -0.88
N ARG A 155 4.64 -16.20 -0.94
CA ARG A 155 4.66 -14.94 -1.69
C ARG A 155 5.02 -15.16 -3.18
N HIS A 156 4.51 -16.26 -3.74
CA HIS A 156 4.67 -16.63 -5.15
C HIS A 156 3.43 -16.24 -5.97
N GLU A 157 3.38 -16.68 -7.23
CA GLU A 157 2.25 -16.42 -8.13
C GLU A 157 0.93 -17.05 -7.64
N PRO A 158 -0.24 -16.51 -8.03
CA PRO A 158 -1.56 -17.06 -7.71
C PRO A 158 -1.68 -18.55 -8.07
N GLY A 159 -2.27 -19.33 -7.16
CA GLY A 159 -2.46 -20.78 -7.30
C GLY A 159 -1.34 -21.63 -6.73
N THR A 160 -0.34 -21.02 -6.10
CA THR A 160 0.76 -21.74 -5.42
C THR A 160 0.57 -21.89 -3.92
N GLY A 161 -0.52 -21.34 -3.37
CA GLY A 161 -0.79 -21.34 -1.93
C GLY A 161 -2.27 -21.46 -1.58
N GLU A 162 -2.67 -20.78 -0.49
CA GLU A 162 -3.99 -20.95 0.11
C GLU A 162 -5.06 -19.96 -0.37
N ILE A 163 -4.67 -18.91 -1.14
CA ILE A 163 -5.60 -17.86 -1.54
C ILE A 163 -6.38 -18.30 -2.79
N ASN A 164 -7.72 -18.27 -2.70
CA ASN A 164 -8.57 -18.60 -3.84
C ASN A 164 -8.69 -17.41 -4.80
N TYR A 165 -7.67 -17.17 -5.60
CA TYR A 165 -7.64 -16.07 -6.57
C TYR A 165 -8.76 -16.09 -7.62
N PRO A 166 -9.15 -17.24 -8.20
CA PRO A 166 -10.32 -17.26 -9.11
C PRO A 166 -11.59 -16.67 -8.48
N PHE A 167 -11.87 -17.03 -7.22
CA PHE A 167 -13.00 -16.46 -6.49
C PHE A 167 -12.84 -14.95 -6.25
N LEU A 168 -11.63 -14.48 -5.90
CA LEU A 168 -11.39 -13.07 -5.64
C LEU A 168 -11.46 -12.22 -6.92
N PHE A 169 -10.98 -12.73 -8.05
CA PHE A 169 -11.13 -12.02 -9.33
C PHE A 169 -12.61 -11.90 -9.74
N ASP A 170 -13.38 -12.99 -9.65
CA ASP A 170 -14.81 -12.93 -9.87
C ASP A 170 -15.52 -11.95 -8.91
N LEU A 171 -15.07 -11.86 -7.67
CA LEU A 171 -15.58 -10.89 -6.71
C LEU A 171 -15.27 -9.45 -7.13
N LEU A 172 -14.04 -9.15 -7.51
CA LEU A 172 -13.63 -7.82 -7.98
C LEU A 172 -14.45 -7.37 -9.19
N ASP A 173 -14.70 -8.27 -10.13
CA ASP A 173 -15.55 -8.00 -11.30
C ASP A 173 -16.99 -7.66 -10.87
N ARG A 174 -17.58 -8.44 -9.95
CA ARG A 174 -18.93 -8.18 -9.41
C ARG A 174 -19.00 -6.85 -8.65
N LEU A 175 -17.92 -6.45 -7.96
CA LEU A 175 -17.83 -5.17 -7.26
C LEU A 175 -17.57 -3.99 -8.20
N GLY A 176 -17.35 -4.24 -9.49
CA GLY A 176 -17.07 -3.22 -10.49
C GLY A 176 -15.70 -2.56 -10.32
N TYR A 177 -14.73 -3.27 -9.73
CA TYR A 177 -13.36 -2.76 -9.62
C TYR A 177 -12.75 -2.62 -11.01
N ASN A 178 -12.36 -1.41 -11.38
CA ASN A 178 -11.79 -1.07 -12.69
C ASN A 178 -10.34 -0.56 -12.61
N GLY A 179 -9.71 -0.74 -11.46
CA GLY A 179 -8.32 -0.36 -11.23
C GLY A 179 -7.33 -1.44 -11.69
N TRP A 180 -6.08 -1.20 -11.38
CA TRP A 180 -5.00 -2.15 -11.68
C TRP A 180 -4.86 -3.19 -10.57
N VAL A 181 -4.55 -4.42 -10.98
CA VAL A 181 -4.11 -5.51 -10.10
C VAL A 181 -2.63 -5.75 -10.37
N GLY A 182 -1.78 -5.30 -9.46
CA GLY A 182 -0.33 -5.39 -9.56
C GLY A 182 0.17 -6.76 -9.08
N CYS A 183 1.04 -7.38 -9.86
CA CYS A 183 1.71 -8.62 -9.46
C CYS A 183 2.96 -8.28 -8.62
N GLU A 184 2.91 -8.52 -7.32
CA GLU A 184 4.03 -8.28 -6.41
C GLU A 184 4.47 -9.57 -5.73
N TYR A 185 4.88 -10.53 -6.52
CA TYR A 185 5.31 -11.84 -6.04
C TYR A 185 6.70 -12.22 -6.54
N ARG A 186 7.30 -13.20 -5.88
CA ARG A 186 8.54 -13.85 -6.31
C ARG A 186 8.17 -15.10 -7.08
N PRO A 187 8.33 -15.14 -8.41
CA PRO A 187 8.00 -16.33 -9.18
C PRO A 187 8.66 -17.58 -8.58
N LEU A 188 7.89 -18.66 -8.48
CA LEU A 188 8.41 -19.91 -7.93
C LEU A 188 9.57 -20.46 -8.77
N THR A 189 9.55 -20.20 -10.08
CA THR A 189 10.60 -20.56 -11.03
C THR A 189 11.03 -19.36 -11.87
N THR A 190 10.38 -19.10 -13.00
CA THR A 190 10.58 -17.90 -13.83
C THR A 190 9.29 -17.10 -13.96
N THR A 191 9.40 -15.82 -14.29
CA THR A 191 8.23 -14.96 -14.48
C THR A 191 7.27 -15.55 -15.51
N GLU A 192 7.78 -15.99 -16.66
CA GLU A 192 6.98 -16.53 -17.76
C GLU A 192 6.25 -17.83 -17.37
N ALA A 193 6.93 -18.72 -16.63
CA ALA A 193 6.32 -19.96 -16.15
C ALA A 193 5.22 -19.67 -15.10
N GLY A 194 5.40 -18.61 -14.30
CA GLY A 194 4.47 -18.19 -13.27
C GLY A 194 3.22 -17.45 -13.78
N LEU A 195 3.04 -17.22 -15.09
CA LEU A 195 1.88 -16.50 -15.64
C LEU A 195 0.69 -17.40 -16.01
N GLY A 196 0.78 -18.70 -15.74
CA GLY A 196 -0.25 -19.69 -16.11
C GLY A 196 -1.62 -19.47 -15.44
N TRP A 197 -1.71 -18.67 -14.38
CA TRP A 197 -2.93 -18.31 -13.68
C TRP A 197 -3.72 -17.20 -14.37
N MET A 198 -3.10 -16.43 -15.26
CA MET A 198 -3.78 -15.33 -15.97
C MET A 198 -4.87 -15.88 -16.88
N PRO A 199 -6.06 -15.21 -16.95
CA PRO A 199 -7.08 -15.53 -17.93
C PRO A 199 -6.52 -15.48 -19.34
N LYS A 200 -6.89 -16.48 -20.16
CA LYS A 200 -6.48 -16.53 -21.58
C LYS A 200 -7.40 -15.66 -22.43
#